data_178cff3808602658d9b8e565241ee289
#
_entry.id   178cff3808602658d9b8e565241ee289
#
_cell.length_a   1.000
_cell.length_b   1.000
_cell.length_c   1.000
_cell.angle_alpha   90.00
_cell.angle_beta   90.00
_cell.angle_gamma   90.00
#
_symmetry.space_group_name_H-M   'P 1'
#
loop_
_entity.id
_entity.type
_entity.pdbx_description
1 polymer ?
#
loop_
_entity_poly.entity_id
_entity_poly.type
_entity_poly.pdbx_seq_one_letter_code
_entity_poly.pdbx_strand_id
1 'polypeptide(L)'
;CGAVPKFDMKKIYRIDNLIKRTNKEKSLGHKIVHCHGVFDLVHIGHIKHFREAKKNGDYLIVSITSDKFVNKGSGRPIFNENFRAEFIASLEFVNAVYINDEQTPEKLISLIKPNIYFKGPDYKKTKEDRTRNILKEIRVVKKFGGKVAFSNDITFSSSSLINNYFDSFDTFQKKYLSNVSKKYGYEFIEKKINSLKNFKVLLIGETIIDQYIFGNTLGKSGKEPHLVLHEERKENYLGGASAIANHLSGFCKKVEFLSVVGSSKENISFVKKSLAKNVNPKFLLKKNSPTILKKRFIDNVTKHKLLGVYSMNDAKLDDD
;
A
#
# COMPACT_ATOMS: atom_id res chain seq x y z
N CYS A 1 -33.33 11.42 3.16
CA CYS A 1 -32.10 11.09 2.42
C CYS A 1 -31.47 12.39 1.97
N GLY A 2 -30.55 12.95 2.76
CA GLY A 2 -29.79 14.12 2.39
C GLY A 2 -28.78 13.73 1.30
N ALA A 3 -28.78 14.45 0.20
CA ALA A 3 -27.78 14.32 -0.84
C ALA A 3 -26.41 14.57 -0.22
N VAL A 4 -25.49 13.62 -0.34
CA VAL A 4 -24.08 13.81 0.00
C VAL A 4 -23.60 14.99 -0.83
N PRO A 5 -23.02 16.03 -0.24
CA PRO A 5 -22.54 17.17 -1.01
C PRO A 5 -21.57 16.65 -2.08
N LYS A 6 -21.78 16.98 -3.34
CA LYS A 6 -20.80 16.76 -4.41
C LYS A 6 -19.58 17.62 -4.07
N PHE A 7 -18.61 17.02 -3.40
CA PHE A 7 -17.33 17.67 -3.14
C PHE A 7 -16.69 18.10 -4.45
N ASP A 8 -16.07 19.26 -4.42
CA ASP A 8 -15.48 19.90 -5.59
C ASP A 8 -14.24 19.12 -6.08
N MET A 9 -14.49 18.03 -6.85
CA MET A 9 -13.46 17.20 -7.47
C MET A 9 -12.69 17.92 -8.60
N LYS A 10 -12.91 19.21 -8.80
CA LYS A 10 -12.32 20.01 -9.88
C LYS A 10 -10.79 20.08 -9.86
N LYS A 11 -10.17 19.81 -8.69
CA LYS A 11 -8.71 19.85 -8.56
C LYS A 11 -8.02 18.48 -8.71
N ILE A 12 -8.75 17.35 -8.78
CA ILE A 12 -8.18 16.02 -8.96
C ILE A 12 -8.15 15.69 -10.44
N TYR A 13 -6.96 15.52 -10.99
CA TYR A 13 -6.75 15.41 -12.43
C TYR A 13 -6.35 13.98 -12.84
N ARG A 14 -6.82 13.53 -14.00
CA ARG A 14 -6.19 12.47 -14.77
C ARG A 14 -4.94 13.00 -15.47
N ILE A 15 -4.00 12.12 -15.80
CA ILE A 15 -2.68 12.51 -16.30
C ILE A 15 -2.74 13.45 -17.51
N ASP A 16 -3.57 13.14 -18.51
CA ASP A 16 -3.67 13.96 -19.75
C ASP A 16 -4.17 15.37 -19.44
N ASN A 17 -5.17 15.48 -18.56
CA ASN A 17 -5.73 16.76 -18.15
C ASN A 17 -4.75 17.56 -17.28
N LEU A 18 -3.99 16.87 -16.41
CA LEU A 18 -2.94 17.51 -15.62
C LEU A 18 -1.85 18.11 -16.53
N ILE A 19 -1.40 17.35 -17.53
CA ILE A 19 -0.40 17.83 -18.49
C ILE A 19 -0.91 19.06 -19.25
N LYS A 20 -2.13 18.98 -19.81
CA LYS A 20 -2.76 20.12 -20.51
C LYS A 20 -2.86 21.34 -19.59
N ARG A 21 -3.32 21.17 -18.36
CA ARG A 21 -3.43 22.25 -17.39
C ARG A 21 -2.06 22.84 -17.04
N THR A 22 -1.07 21.99 -16.77
CA THR A 22 0.30 22.42 -16.44
C THR A 22 0.92 23.23 -17.58
N ASN A 23 0.74 22.80 -18.83
CA ASN A 23 1.26 23.51 -20.00
C ASN A 23 0.56 24.87 -20.17
N LYS A 24 -0.75 24.95 -19.93
CA LYS A 24 -1.49 26.22 -19.92
C LYS A 24 -0.95 27.17 -18.85
N GLU A 25 -0.72 26.69 -17.63
CA GLU A 25 -0.17 27.53 -16.56
C GLU A 25 1.23 28.07 -16.92
N LYS A 26 2.07 27.21 -17.51
CA LYS A 26 3.41 27.62 -17.99
C LYS A 26 3.34 28.68 -19.11
N SER A 27 2.40 28.55 -20.05
CA SER A 27 2.21 29.55 -21.10
C SER A 27 1.75 30.91 -20.59
N LEU A 28 1.18 30.96 -19.40
CA LEU A 28 0.83 32.18 -18.65
C LEU A 28 2.01 32.74 -17.83
N GLY A 29 3.20 32.11 -17.91
CA GLY A 29 4.37 32.51 -17.13
C GLY A 29 4.42 31.99 -15.70
N HIS A 30 3.46 31.17 -15.30
CA HIS A 30 3.36 30.67 -13.93
C HIS A 30 4.45 29.63 -13.63
N LYS A 31 5.09 29.77 -12.46
CA LYS A 31 6.04 28.78 -11.93
C LYS A 31 5.32 27.60 -11.30
N ILE A 32 5.61 26.40 -11.79
CA ILE A 32 5.02 25.15 -11.31
C ILE A 32 5.85 24.61 -10.16
N VAL A 33 5.19 24.37 -9.02
CA VAL A 33 5.77 23.68 -7.85
C VAL A 33 5.12 22.31 -7.74
N HIS A 34 5.92 21.29 -7.52
CA HIS A 34 5.45 19.92 -7.34
C HIS A 34 5.90 19.34 -6.02
N CYS A 35 4.95 18.82 -5.24
CA CYS A 35 5.18 18.00 -4.05
C CYS A 35 4.73 16.56 -4.32
N HIS A 36 5.48 15.57 -3.82
CA HIS A 36 5.10 14.16 -3.91
C HIS A 36 5.30 13.46 -2.57
N GLY A 37 4.33 12.61 -2.20
CA GLY A 37 4.41 11.78 -1.00
C GLY A 37 3.20 10.87 -0.84
N VAL A 38 3.18 10.09 0.24
CA VAL A 38 2.04 9.23 0.59
C VAL A 38 0.90 10.03 1.20
N PHE A 39 1.21 10.98 2.09
CA PHE A 39 0.25 11.86 2.78
C PHE A 39 -0.92 11.10 3.41
N ASP A 40 -0.61 10.02 4.13
CA ASP A 40 -1.61 9.09 4.66
C ASP A 40 -2.52 9.73 5.72
N LEU A 41 -1.93 10.38 6.73
CA LEU A 41 -2.62 11.23 7.70
C LEU A 41 -2.12 12.67 7.49
N VAL A 42 -2.92 13.50 6.85
CA VAL A 42 -2.58 14.91 6.68
C VAL A 42 -2.69 15.61 8.05
N HIS A 43 -1.64 16.32 8.43
CA HIS A 43 -1.53 17.03 9.70
C HIS A 43 -0.89 18.41 9.47
N ILE A 44 -0.82 19.22 10.52
CA ILE A 44 -0.31 20.60 10.44
C ILE A 44 1.07 20.72 9.77
N GLY A 45 1.95 19.71 9.95
CA GLY A 45 3.25 19.69 9.26
C GLY A 45 3.13 19.61 7.74
N HIS A 46 2.20 18.81 7.21
CA HIS A 46 1.92 18.76 5.77
C HIS A 46 1.31 20.09 5.28
N ILE A 47 0.40 20.68 6.06
CA ILE A 47 -0.20 21.98 5.72
C ILE A 47 0.87 23.07 5.60
N LYS A 48 1.78 23.14 6.59
CA LYS A 48 2.91 24.08 6.56
C LYS A 48 3.81 23.81 5.35
N HIS A 49 4.17 22.54 5.10
CA HIS A 49 4.97 22.12 3.96
C HIS A 49 4.36 22.58 2.63
N PHE A 50 3.06 22.36 2.41
CA PHE A 50 2.39 22.79 1.18
C PHE A 50 2.27 24.31 1.07
N ARG A 51 2.04 25.03 2.19
CA ARG A 51 2.05 26.48 2.20
C ARG A 51 3.43 27.06 1.86
N GLU A 52 4.49 26.48 2.40
CA GLU A 52 5.86 26.85 2.07
C GLU A 52 6.18 26.53 0.60
N ALA A 53 5.77 25.36 0.11
CA ALA A 53 5.89 25.00 -1.29
C ALA A 53 5.19 26.03 -2.20
N LYS A 54 3.96 26.43 -1.85
CA LYS A 54 3.18 27.44 -2.62
C LYS A 54 3.85 28.79 -2.71
N LYS A 55 4.59 29.22 -1.67
CA LYS A 55 5.35 30.48 -1.70
C LYS A 55 6.49 30.48 -2.72
N ASN A 56 6.91 29.32 -3.21
CA ASN A 56 7.99 29.17 -4.18
C ASN A 56 7.50 29.25 -5.64
N GLY A 57 6.18 29.33 -5.88
CA GLY A 57 5.64 29.48 -7.22
C GLY A 57 4.13 29.67 -7.26
N ASP A 58 3.62 29.78 -8.46
CA ASP A 58 2.25 30.25 -8.71
C ASP A 58 1.23 29.11 -8.78
N TYR A 59 1.65 27.90 -9.14
CA TYR A 59 0.79 26.74 -9.32
C TYR A 59 1.36 25.51 -8.59
N LEU A 60 0.71 25.11 -7.50
CA LEU A 60 1.10 23.97 -6.69
C LEU A 60 0.38 22.70 -7.13
N ILE A 61 1.16 21.71 -7.57
CA ILE A 61 0.71 20.36 -7.87
C ILE A 61 1.14 19.45 -6.73
N VAL A 62 0.21 18.68 -6.17
CA VAL A 62 0.53 17.64 -5.19
C VAL A 62 0.18 16.29 -5.79
N SER A 63 1.16 15.40 -5.90
CA SER A 63 0.90 14.01 -6.26
C SER A 63 1.00 13.09 -5.06
N ILE A 64 0.11 12.12 -5.00
CA ILE A 64 0.08 11.11 -3.93
C ILE A 64 0.42 9.73 -4.50
N THR A 65 1.16 8.94 -3.72
CA THR A 65 1.43 7.54 -4.05
C THR A 65 0.13 6.74 -3.98
N SER A 66 -0.22 5.97 -5.04
CA SER A 66 -1.38 5.08 -5.00
C SER A 66 -1.21 3.97 -3.96
N ASP A 67 -2.31 3.41 -3.46
CA ASP A 67 -2.32 2.47 -2.34
C ASP A 67 -1.43 1.25 -2.60
N LYS A 68 -1.40 0.74 -3.83
CA LYS A 68 -0.60 -0.43 -4.22
C LYS A 68 0.92 -0.24 -4.10
N PHE A 69 1.40 1.01 -4.08
CA PHE A 69 2.81 1.34 -3.95
C PHE A 69 3.19 1.90 -2.57
N VAL A 70 2.24 1.97 -1.64
CA VAL A 70 2.55 2.39 -0.27
C VAL A 70 3.20 1.24 0.49
N ASN A 71 4.49 1.37 0.77
CA ASN A 71 5.25 0.40 1.55
C ASN A 71 5.60 0.99 2.93
N LYS A 72 4.61 1.06 3.82
CA LYS A 72 4.75 1.62 5.18
C LYS A 72 4.36 0.63 6.28
N GLY A 73 4.26 -0.66 5.94
CA GLY A 73 3.89 -1.73 6.86
C GLY A 73 2.39 -2.07 6.85
N SER A 74 2.01 -3.09 7.64
CA SER A 74 0.65 -3.59 7.71
C SER A 74 -0.34 -2.52 8.17
N GLY A 75 -1.53 -2.50 7.57
CA GLY A 75 -2.57 -1.51 7.90
C GLY A 75 -2.32 -0.10 7.35
N ARG A 76 -1.34 0.07 6.45
CA ARG A 76 -1.05 1.36 5.80
C ARG A 76 -1.24 1.28 4.28
N PRO A 77 -1.80 2.33 3.63
CA PRO A 77 -2.25 3.57 4.25
C PRO A 77 -3.54 3.40 5.05
N ILE A 78 -3.79 4.27 6.03
CA ILE A 78 -5.03 4.30 6.82
C ILE A 78 -6.20 4.76 5.93
N PHE A 79 -5.97 5.83 5.15
CA PHE A 79 -6.93 6.33 4.17
C PHE A 79 -6.54 5.91 2.76
N ASN A 80 -7.52 5.40 2.00
CA ASN A 80 -7.30 5.06 0.60
C ASN A 80 -6.91 6.28 -0.24
N GLU A 81 -6.35 6.04 -1.42
CA GLU A 81 -5.83 7.09 -2.30
C GLU A 81 -6.86 8.16 -2.66
N ASN A 82 -8.15 7.79 -2.81
CA ASN A 82 -9.21 8.74 -3.15
C ASN A 82 -9.47 9.71 -1.99
N PHE A 83 -9.59 9.22 -0.76
CA PHE A 83 -9.77 10.07 0.42
C PHE A 83 -8.55 10.96 0.67
N ARG A 84 -7.34 10.44 0.45
CA ARG A 84 -6.11 11.24 0.56
C ARG A 84 -6.05 12.34 -0.50
N ALA A 85 -6.46 12.04 -1.74
CA ALA A 85 -6.53 13.00 -2.81
C ALA A 85 -7.58 14.09 -2.54
N GLU A 86 -8.76 13.70 -2.08
CA GLU A 86 -9.87 14.59 -1.76
C GLU A 86 -9.48 15.55 -0.62
N PHE A 87 -8.88 15.03 0.45
CA PHE A 87 -8.41 15.87 1.54
C PHE A 87 -7.40 16.93 1.06
N ILE A 88 -6.43 16.55 0.25
CA ILE A 88 -5.42 17.49 -0.27
C ILE A 88 -6.06 18.48 -1.25
N ALA A 89 -7.00 18.04 -2.10
CA ALA A 89 -7.71 18.90 -3.03
C ALA A 89 -8.57 19.96 -2.33
N SER A 90 -9.05 19.69 -1.11
CA SER A 90 -9.83 20.63 -0.31
C SER A 90 -8.98 21.79 0.25
N LEU A 91 -7.65 21.69 0.22
CA LEU A 91 -6.78 22.75 0.66
C LEU A 91 -6.76 23.88 -0.37
N GLU A 92 -7.08 25.11 0.06
CA GLU A 92 -7.23 26.28 -0.80
C GLU A 92 -5.98 26.55 -1.66
N PHE A 93 -4.81 26.46 -1.07
CA PHE A 93 -3.52 26.77 -1.71
C PHE A 93 -2.99 25.66 -2.62
N VAL A 94 -3.63 24.49 -2.69
CA VAL A 94 -3.33 23.42 -3.64
C VAL A 94 -4.13 23.64 -4.92
N ASN A 95 -3.47 23.69 -6.07
CA ASN A 95 -4.08 23.97 -7.36
C ASN A 95 -4.46 22.71 -8.12
N ALA A 96 -3.67 21.61 -7.97
CA ALA A 96 -3.94 20.35 -8.62
C ALA A 96 -3.46 19.17 -7.77
N VAL A 97 -4.21 18.08 -7.83
CA VAL A 97 -3.87 16.80 -7.19
C VAL A 97 -3.86 15.69 -8.23
N TYR A 98 -2.91 14.77 -8.10
CA TYR A 98 -2.78 13.61 -8.96
C TYR A 98 -2.48 12.35 -8.15
N ILE A 99 -3.16 11.24 -8.44
CA ILE A 99 -2.85 9.94 -7.88
C ILE A 99 -1.79 9.29 -8.76
N ASN A 100 -0.57 9.19 -8.25
CA ASN A 100 0.56 8.63 -8.98
C ASN A 100 0.56 7.11 -8.89
N ASP A 101 0.21 6.48 -10.00
CA ASP A 101 0.10 5.03 -10.12
C ASP A 101 1.42 4.36 -10.56
N GLU A 102 2.52 4.90 -10.08
CA GLU A 102 3.87 4.39 -10.27
C GLU A 102 4.60 4.35 -8.92
N GLN A 103 5.61 3.49 -8.81
CA GLN A 103 6.39 3.36 -7.58
C GLN A 103 7.11 4.67 -7.17
N THR A 104 7.50 5.48 -8.17
CA THR A 104 8.19 6.75 -7.99
C THR A 104 7.55 7.83 -8.85
N PRO A 105 7.73 9.13 -8.56
CA PRO A 105 7.15 10.21 -9.34
C PRO A 105 7.98 10.58 -10.59
N GLU A 106 9.02 9.83 -10.94
CA GLU A 106 9.97 10.17 -12.03
C GLU A 106 9.26 10.41 -13.37
N LYS A 107 8.32 9.51 -13.73
CA LYS A 107 7.52 9.63 -14.96
C LYS A 107 6.67 10.89 -14.94
N LEU A 108 5.97 11.15 -13.83
CA LEU A 108 5.18 12.36 -13.67
C LEU A 108 6.05 13.62 -13.78
N ILE A 109 7.19 13.66 -13.09
CA ILE A 109 8.14 14.78 -13.15
C ILE A 109 8.57 15.05 -14.59
N SER A 110 8.86 14.00 -15.36
CA SER A 110 9.26 14.14 -16.77
C SER A 110 8.17 14.73 -17.67
N LEU A 111 6.90 14.45 -17.34
CA LEU A 111 5.72 14.93 -18.08
C LEU A 111 5.36 16.38 -17.73
N ILE A 112 5.30 16.71 -16.43
CA ILE A 112 4.91 18.04 -15.97
C ILE A 112 6.09 19.03 -15.94
N LYS A 113 7.35 18.54 -15.88
CA LYS A 113 8.58 19.35 -15.86
C LYS A 113 8.46 20.54 -14.91
N PRO A 114 8.35 20.30 -13.58
CA PRO A 114 8.11 21.38 -12.64
C PRO A 114 9.33 22.32 -12.55
N ASN A 115 9.08 23.62 -12.33
CA ASN A 115 10.15 24.59 -12.05
C ASN A 115 10.81 24.27 -10.71
N ILE A 116 10.01 23.85 -9.72
CA ILE A 116 10.50 23.52 -8.39
C ILE A 116 9.88 22.20 -7.95
N TYR A 117 10.72 21.25 -7.54
CA TYR A 117 10.33 20.04 -6.85
C TYR A 117 10.60 20.23 -5.35
N PHE A 118 9.53 20.28 -4.55
CA PHE A 118 9.60 20.66 -3.16
C PHE A 118 9.44 19.44 -2.24
N LYS A 119 10.40 19.22 -1.35
CA LYS A 119 10.47 18.06 -0.45
C LYS A 119 10.56 18.47 1.02
N GLY A 120 10.24 17.55 1.91
CA GLY A 120 10.43 17.71 3.35
C GLY A 120 11.91 17.79 3.75
N PRO A 121 12.23 18.31 4.97
CA PRO A 121 13.60 18.47 5.42
C PRO A 121 14.33 17.14 5.65
N ASP A 122 13.60 16.04 5.89
CA ASP A 122 14.17 14.69 6.04
C ASP A 122 15.00 14.25 4.82
N TYR A 123 14.73 14.84 3.66
CA TYR A 123 15.43 14.53 2.41
C TYR A 123 16.68 15.41 2.15
N LYS A 124 16.99 16.39 3.03
CA LYS A 124 18.22 17.19 2.93
C LYS A 124 19.47 16.32 3.12
N LYS A 125 19.39 15.32 3.99
CA LYS A 125 20.46 14.35 4.22
C LYS A 125 20.26 13.11 3.38
N THR A 126 20.67 13.17 2.11
CA THR A 126 20.50 12.08 1.13
C THR A 126 21.09 10.74 1.57
N LYS A 127 22.02 10.72 2.55
CA LYS A 127 22.61 9.50 3.13
C LYS A 127 21.61 8.74 4.03
N GLU A 128 20.57 9.39 4.52
CA GLU A 128 19.55 8.80 5.41
C GLU A 128 18.36 8.21 4.62
N ASP A 129 18.24 8.49 3.31
CA ASP A 129 17.21 7.86 2.46
C ASP A 129 17.57 6.40 2.17
N ARG A 130 16.97 5.49 2.93
CA ARG A 130 17.15 4.03 2.80
C ARG A 130 16.73 3.51 1.42
N THR A 131 15.85 4.20 0.71
CA THR A 131 15.34 3.77 -0.60
C THR A 131 16.19 4.27 -1.77
N ARG A 132 17.03 5.28 -1.56
CA ARG A 132 17.82 6.00 -2.58
C ARG A 132 16.98 6.58 -3.75
N ASN A 133 15.67 6.60 -3.62
CA ASN A 133 14.77 7.08 -4.68
C ASN A 133 14.88 8.60 -4.88
N ILE A 134 15.14 9.36 -3.81
CA ILE A 134 15.32 10.81 -3.91
C ILE A 134 16.41 11.22 -4.90
N LEU A 135 17.50 10.46 -5.01
CA LEU A 135 18.58 10.77 -5.96
C LEU A 135 18.13 10.64 -7.41
N LYS A 136 17.25 9.69 -7.71
CA LYS A 136 16.66 9.50 -9.05
C LYS A 136 15.71 10.66 -9.37
N GLU A 137 14.83 11.01 -8.43
CA GLU A 137 13.92 12.15 -8.56
C GLU A 137 14.69 13.45 -8.84
N ILE A 138 15.74 13.74 -8.07
CA ILE A 138 16.61 14.92 -8.26
C ILE A 138 17.24 14.94 -9.66
N ARG A 139 17.73 13.80 -10.16
CA ARG A 139 18.32 13.71 -11.51
C ARG A 139 17.31 14.07 -12.59
N VAL A 140 16.07 13.54 -12.48
CA VAL A 140 15.02 13.81 -13.45
C VAL A 140 14.59 15.28 -13.40
N VAL A 141 14.42 15.87 -12.22
CA VAL A 141 14.10 17.30 -12.08
C VAL A 141 15.16 18.17 -12.74
N LYS A 142 16.43 17.93 -12.45
CA LYS A 142 17.57 18.68 -13.04
C LYS A 142 17.67 18.51 -14.55
N LYS A 143 17.41 17.29 -15.07
CA LYS A 143 17.41 17.01 -16.51
C LYS A 143 16.45 17.92 -17.29
N PHE A 144 15.33 18.30 -16.68
CA PHE A 144 14.32 19.15 -17.29
C PHE A 144 14.40 20.63 -16.82
N GLY A 145 15.53 21.05 -16.25
CA GLY A 145 15.79 22.45 -15.87
C GLY A 145 15.12 22.91 -14.56
N GLY A 146 14.50 22.00 -13.84
CA GLY A 146 13.87 22.30 -12.54
C GLY A 146 14.90 22.35 -11.40
N LYS A 147 14.49 22.97 -10.30
CA LYS A 147 15.27 23.05 -9.04
C LYS A 147 14.61 22.18 -7.97
N VAL A 148 15.41 21.62 -7.05
CA VAL A 148 14.90 20.93 -5.86
C VAL A 148 15.04 21.86 -4.68
N ALA A 149 13.96 22.07 -3.94
CA ALA A 149 13.91 22.85 -2.71
C ALA A 149 13.39 22.01 -1.55
N PHE A 150 13.77 22.38 -0.35
CA PHE A 150 13.40 21.68 0.87
C PHE A 150 12.77 22.62 1.87
N SER A 151 11.74 22.12 2.59
CA SER A 151 11.17 22.91 3.68
C SER A 151 12.17 23.07 4.84
N ASN A 152 12.01 24.16 5.58
CA ASN A 152 12.80 24.45 6.77
C ASN A 152 12.06 24.15 8.08
N ASP A 153 10.78 23.75 7.99
CA ASP A 153 9.93 23.51 9.15
C ASP A 153 10.26 22.20 9.88
N ILE A 154 9.89 22.16 11.17
CA ILE A 154 10.05 21.00 12.05
C ILE A 154 9.27 19.82 11.48
N THR A 155 9.93 18.67 11.34
CA THR A 155 9.33 17.42 10.88
C THR A 155 8.36 16.83 11.90
N PHE A 156 7.08 16.97 11.62
CA PHE A 156 6.09 16.05 12.16
C PHE A 156 5.87 14.97 11.11
N SER A 157 6.38 13.75 11.31
CA SER A 157 6.04 12.66 10.40
C SER A 157 4.73 12.01 10.82
N SER A 158 3.85 11.71 9.86
CA SER A 158 2.62 10.93 10.12
C SER A 158 2.95 9.62 10.83
N SER A 159 4.07 8.99 10.49
CA SER A 159 4.54 7.78 11.16
C SER A 159 4.90 8.01 12.62
N SER A 160 5.55 9.14 12.96
CA SER A 160 5.85 9.51 14.35
C SER A 160 4.57 9.82 15.14
N LEU A 161 3.62 10.54 14.54
CA LEU A 161 2.33 10.81 15.19
C LEU A 161 1.56 9.50 15.43
N ILE A 162 1.48 8.62 14.45
CA ILE A 162 0.80 7.32 14.60
C ILE A 162 1.50 6.47 15.66
N ASN A 163 2.82 6.37 15.61
CA ASN A 163 3.57 5.56 16.56
C ASN A 163 3.55 6.12 18.01
N ASN A 164 3.41 7.44 18.16
CA ASN A 164 3.44 8.08 19.48
C ASN A 164 2.04 8.31 20.07
N TYR A 165 1.02 8.51 19.24
CA TYR A 165 -0.33 8.89 19.70
C TYR A 165 -1.40 7.83 19.39
N PHE A 166 -1.19 6.96 18.38
CA PHE A 166 -2.02 5.80 18.15
C PHE A 166 -1.29 4.57 18.69
N ASP A 167 -1.43 4.34 19.97
CA ASP A 167 -0.80 3.24 20.69
C ASP A 167 -1.21 1.88 20.12
N SER A 168 -0.41 1.36 19.19
CA SER A 168 -0.59 0.00 18.65
C SER A 168 -0.08 -1.09 19.60
N PHE A 169 0.64 -0.72 20.66
CA PHE A 169 1.18 -1.63 21.66
C PHE A 169 0.70 -1.26 23.06
N ASP A 170 0.23 -2.25 23.81
CA ASP A 170 -0.07 -2.07 25.23
C ASP A 170 1.20 -1.87 26.08
N THR A 171 1.03 -1.51 27.35
CA THR A 171 2.14 -1.26 28.26
C THR A 171 3.06 -2.46 28.48
N PHE A 172 2.50 -3.67 28.44
CA PHE A 172 3.26 -4.92 28.59
C PHE A 172 4.14 -5.17 27.35
N GLN A 173 3.56 -5.02 26.15
CA GLN A 173 4.27 -5.15 24.89
C GLN A 173 5.41 -4.13 24.77
N LYS A 174 5.18 -2.86 25.15
CA LYS A 174 6.21 -1.80 25.17
C LYS A 174 7.35 -2.16 26.11
N LYS A 175 7.05 -2.62 27.30
CA LYS A 175 8.05 -3.05 28.28
C LYS A 175 8.88 -4.22 27.75
N TYR A 176 8.21 -5.22 27.14
CA TYR A 176 8.88 -6.35 26.52
C TYR A 176 9.82 -5.91 25.40
N LEU A 177 9.35 -5.13 24.45
CA LEU A 177 10.15 -4.62 23.32
C LEU A 177 11.35 -3.78 23.80
N SER A 178 11.15 -2.93 24.82
CA SER A 178 12.25 -2.17 25.42
C SER A 178 13.31 -3.08 26.02
N ASN A 179 12.90 -4.14 26.73
CA ASN A 179 13.84 -5.11 27.30
C ASN A 179 14.58 -5.89 26.22
N VAL A 180 13.90 -6.31 25.15
CA VAL A 180 14.52 -6.99 23.99
C VAL A 180 15.56 -6.07 23.33
N SER A 181 15.20 -4.82 23.08
CA SER A 181 16.11 -3.81 22.48
C SER A 181 17.35 -3.57 23.33
N LYS A 182 17.18 -3.45 24.66
CA LYS A 182 18.31 -3.27 25.59
C LYS A 182 19.22 -4.50 25.67
N LYS A 183 18.62 -5.69 25.62
CA LYS A 183 19.36 -6.97 25.79
C LYS A 183 20.13 -7.37 24.55
N TYR A 184 19.54 -7.20 23.36
CA TYR A 184 20.08 -7.79 22.13
C TYR A 184 20.59 -6.75 21.12
N GLY A 185 20.00 -5.56 21.06
CA GLY A 185 20.31 -4.55 20.05
C GLY A 185 19.89 -4.98 18.63
N TYR A 186 19.87 -4.02 17.70
CA TYR A 186 19.45 -4.24 16.30
C TYR A 186 20.40 -5.20 15.56
N GLU A 187 21.71 -4.97 15.67
CA GLU A 187 22.72 -5.77 14.93
C GLU A 187 22.70 -7.26 15.28
N PHE A 188 22.47 -7.58 16.55
CA PHE A 188 22.36 -8.97 16.99
C PHE A 188 21.15 -9.65 16.37
N ILE A 189 19.98 -8.97 16.38
CA ILE A 189 18.74 -9.49 15.79
C ILE A 189 18.92 -9.68 14.28
N GLU A 190 19.48 -8.68 13.59
CA GLU A 190 19.75 -8.74 12.16
C GLU A 190 20.68 -9.91 11.80
N LYS A 191 21.77 -10.08 12.55
CA LYS A 191 22.69 -11.21 12.36
C LYS A 191 21.99 -12.56 12.54
N LYS A 192 21.12 -12.69 13.54
CA LYS A 192 20.32 -13.90 13.76
C LYS A 192 19.36 -14.18 12.62
N ILE A 193 18.62 -13.18 12.15
CA ILE A 193 17.73 -13.32 10.99
C ILE A 193 18.54 -13.72 9.74
N ASN A 194 19.67 -13.07 9.50
CA ASN A 194 20.53 -13.39 8.35
C ASN A 194 21.12 -14.83 8.43
N SER A 195 21.34 -15.38 9.62
CA SER A 195 21.81 -16.76 9.77
C SER A 195 20.79 -17.82 9.29
N LEU A 196 19.49 -17.46 9.28
CA LEU A 196 18.44 -18.36 8.78
C LEU A 196 18.50 -18.57 7.26
N LYS A 197 19.18 -17.69 6.52
CA LYS A 197 19.31 -17.77 5.05
C LYS A 197 19.91 -19.09 4.55
N ASN A 198 20.65 -19.80 5.38
CA ASN A 198 21.25 -21.08 5.00
C ASN A 198 20.33 -22.29 5.23
N PHE A 199 19.18 -22.09 5.88
CA PHE A 199 18.28 -23.19 6.21
C PHE A 199 17.52 -23.66 4.98
N LYS A 200 17.31 -24.99 4.93
CA LYS A 200 16.37 -25.67 4.05
C LYS A 200 15.21 -26.14 4.92
N VAL A 201 14.02 -25.78 4.57
CA VAL A 201 12.82 -26.05 5.38
C VAL A 201 11.89 -26.98 4.61
N LEU A 202 11.38 -28.02 5.28
CA LEU A 202 10.22 -28.79 4.84
C LEU A 202 8.99 -28.25 5.57
N LEU A 203 8.04 -27.75 4.82
CA LEU A 203 6.74 -27.29 5.31
C LEU A 203 5.66 -28.25 4.83
N ILE A 204 4.89 -28.79 5.77
CA ILE A 204 3.75 -29.67 5.48
C ILE A 204 2.48 -29.01 6.04
N GLY A 205 1.44 -28.91 5.23
CA GLY A 205 0.18 -28.34 5.68
C GLY A 205 -0.77 -28.02 4.53
N GLU A 206 -1.97 -27.55 4.85
CA GLU A 206 -3.04 -27.31 3.89
C GLU A 206 -2.87 -25.98 3.16
N THR A 207 -3.08 -26.03 1.85
CA THR A 207 -3.19 -24.82 1.02
C THR A 207 -4.60 -24.25 1.14
N ILE A 208 -4.66 -22.97 1.49
CA ILE A 208 -5.90 -22.19 1.54
C ILE A 208 -5.78 -21.04 0.53
N ILE A 209 -6.88 -20.75 -0.16
CA ILE A 209 -7.03 -19.54 -0.95
C ILE A 209 -7.98 -18.62 -0.18
N ASP A 210 -7.46 -17.50 0.28
CA ASP A 210 -8.28 -16.44 0.87
C ASP A 210 -8.74 -15.48 -0.23
N GLN A 211 -10.03 -15.45 -0.50
CA GLN A 211 -10.65 -14.58 -1.49
C GLN A 211 -11.42 -13.47 -0.80
N TYR A 212 -11.07 -12.23 -1.09
CA TYR A 212 -11.75 -11.05 -0.60
C TYR A 212 -12.58 -10.43 -1.72
N ILE A 213 -13.88 -10.29 -1.48
CA ILE A 213 -14.84 -9.70 -2.40
C ILE A 213 -15.26 -8.36 -1.81
N PHE A 214 -14.80 -7.29 -2.41
CA PHE A 214 -15.08 -5.93 -1.98
C PHE A 214 -16.26 -5.38 -2.76
N GLY A 215 -17.18 -4.74 -2.05
CA GLY A 215 -18.34 -4.14 -2.69
C GLY A 215 -19.03 -3.10 -1.83
N ASN A 216 -20.04 -2.47 -2.39
CA ASN A 216 -20.85 -1.48 -1.71
C ASN A 216 -22.17 -2.13 -1.26
N THR A 217 -22.48 -2.00 0.03
CA THR A 217 -23.73 -2.48 0.58
C THR A 217 -24.88 -1.62 0.06
N LEU A 218 -25.82 -2.24 -0.68
CA LEU A 218 -27.01 -1.58 -1.21
C LEU A 218 -28.20 -1.56 -0.23
N GLY A 219 -28.07 -2.27 0.89
CA GLY A 219 -29.14 -2.43 1.86
C GLY A 219 -29.83 -3.80 1.76
N LYS A 220 -31.06 -3.88 2.27
CA LYS A 220 -31.87 -5.09 2.19
C LYS A 220 -32.55 -5.22 0.82
N SER A 221 -32.66 -6.45 0.33
CA SER A 221 -33.42 -6.75 -0.88
C SER A 221 -34.89 -6.34 -0.70
N GLY A 222 -35.51 -5.81 -1.76
CA GLY A 222 -36.93 -5.47 -1.76
C GLY A 222 -37.90 -6.69 -1.79
N LYS A 223 -37.37 -7.88 -2.14
CA LYS A 223 -38.17 -9.11 -2.26
C LYS A 223 -38.05 -10.00 -1.02
N GLU A 224 -36.87 -10.12 -0.45
CA GLU A 224 -36.57 -10.97 0.70
C GLU A 224 -35.59 -10.27 1.66
N PRO A 225 -35.63 -10.57 2.99
CA PRO A 225 -34.85 -9.86 3.99
C PRO A 225 -33.38 -10.31 4.02
N HIS A 226 -32.66 -10.21 2.87
CA HIS A 226 -31.24 -10.46 2.81
C HIS A 226 -30.47 -9.20 2.40
N LEU A 227 -29.20 -9.15 2.79
CA LEU A 227 -28.29 -8.06 2.45
C LEU A 227 -27.84 -8.18 0.99
N VAL A 228 -27.85 -7.07 0.27
CA VAL A 228 -27.36 -6.99 -1.12
C VAL A 228 -26.04 -6.23 -1.14
N LEU A 229 -25.01 -6.85 -1.72
CA LEU A 229 -23.71 -6.27 -1.95
C LEU A 229 -23.49 -6.14 -3.46
N HIS A 230 -23.16 -4.96 -3.94
CA HIS A 230 -22.69 -4.73 -5.30
C HIS A 230 -21.18 -4.98 -5.35
N GLU A 231 -20.76 -6.11 -5.94
CA GLU A 231 -19.35 -6.47 -6.08
C GLU A 231 -18.64 -5.49 -7.01
N GLU A 232 -17.52 -4.92 -6.57
CA GLU A 232 -16.68 -4.04 -7.37
C GLU A 232 -15.35 -4.67 -7.77
N ARG A 233 -14.73 -5.40 -6.83
CA ARG A 233 -13.45 -6.06 -7.09
C ARG A 233 -13.28 -7.31 -6.25
N LYS A 234 -12.42 -8.19 -6.75
CA LYS A 234 -12.06 -9.45 -6.10
C LYS A 234 -10.55 -9.61 -6.02
N GLU A 235 -10.05 -10.00 -4.87
CA GLU A 235 -8.65 -10.22 -4.60
C GLU A 235 -8.44 -11.62 -4.03
N ASN A 236 -7.42 -12.34 -4.52
CA ASN A 236 -7.06 -13.68 -4.05
C ASN A 236 -5.67 -13.63 -3.39
N TYR A 237 -5.56 -14.26 -2.24
CA TYR A 237 -4.32 -14.37 -1.49
C TYR A 237 -4.04 -15.83 -1.12
N LEU A 238 -2.75 -16.16 -0.99
CA LEU A 238 -2.36 -17.42 -0.37
C LEU A 238 -2.66 -17.38 1.12
N GLY A 239 -3.29 -18.41 1.64
CA GLY A 239 -3.61 -18.62 3.04
C GLY A 239 -3.05 -19.95 3.56
N GLY A 240 -3.20 -20.21 4.85
CA GLY A 240 -2.73 -21.43 5.48
C GLY A 240 -1.22 -21.68 5.26
N ALA A 241 -0.84 -22.91 5.02
CA ALA A 241 0.55 -23.27 4.82
C ALA A 241 1.18 -22.61 3.58
N SER A 242 0.41 -22.29 2.54
CA SER A 242 0.96 -21.60 1.37
C SER A 242 1.41 -20.16 1.68
N ALA A 243 0.71 -19.44 2.57
CA ALA A 243 1.17 -18.15 3.06
C ALA A 243 2.43 -18.28 3.92
N ILE A 244 2.47 -19.30 4.79
CA ILE A 244 3.66 -19.59 5.62
C ILE A 244 4.87 -19.92 4.74
N ALA A 245 4.69 -20.68 3.64
CA ALA A 245 5.75 -20.98 2.69
C ALA A 245 6.37 -19.68 2.12
N ASN A 246 5.55 -18.73 1.73
CA ASN A 246 6.03 -17.42 1.23
C ASN A 246 6.73 -16.61 2.33
N HIS A 247 6.26 -16.65 3.58
CA HIS A 247 6.96 -15.99 4.68
C HIS A 247 8.33 -16.63 4.93
N LEU A 248 8.40 -17.95 5.00
CA LEU A 248 9.66 -18.67 5.18
C LEU A 248 10.65 -18.43 4.03
N SER A 249 10.16 -18.24 2.82
CA SER A 249 11.00 -17.95 1.65
C SER A 249 11.83 -16.67 1.79
N GLY A 250 11.37 -15.71 2.58
CA GLY A 250 12.10 -14.47 2.89
C GLY A 250 13.28 -14.68 3.84
N PHE A 251 13.29 -15.79 4.60
CA PHE A 251 14.30 -16.07 5.61
C PHE A 251 15.21 -17.24 5.23
N CYS A 252 14.75 -18.20 4.42
CA CYS A 252 15.41 -19.47 4.18
C CYS A 252 15.89 -19.59 2.74
N LYS A 253 16.96 -20.37 2.52
CA LYS A 253 17.51 -20.63 1.19
C LYS A 253 16.52 -21.37 0.29
N LYS A 254 15.78 -22.33 0.83
CA LYS A 254 14.84 -23.16 0.11
C LYS A 254 13.73 -23.66 1.03
N VAL A 255 12.50 -23.64 0.52
CA VAL A 255 11.33 -24.20 1.20
C VAL A 255 10.76 -25.31 0.33
N GLU A 256 10.81 -26.56 0.80
CA GLU A 256 10.06 -27.68 0.25
C GLU A 256 8.66 -27.63 0.86
N PHE A 257 7.65 -27.51 0.02
CA PHE A 257 6.27 -27.32 0.47
C PHE A 257 5.39 -28.47 0.02
N LEU A 258 5.06 -29.38 0.95
CA LEU A 258 4.13 -30.47 0.73
C LEU A 258 2.74 -30.08 1.20
N SER A 259 1.77 -30.12 0.30
CA SER A 259 0.41 -29.67 0.58
C SER A 259 -0.66 -30.44 -0.18
N VAL A 260 -1.84 -30.48 0.41
CA VAL A 260 -3.03 -31.03 -0.25
C VAL A 260 -3.78 -29.91 -0.99
N VAL A 261 -4.21 -30.20 -2.21
CA VAL A 261 -5.02 -29.32 -3.03
C VAL A 261 -6.15 -30.10 -3.72
N GLY A 262 -7.22 -29.43 -4.06
CA GLY A 262 -8.28 -30.01 -4.89
C GLY A 262 -7.90 -30.06 -6.37
N SER A 263 -8.76 -30.68 -7.19
CA SER A 263 -8.50 -30.94 -8.60
C SER A 263 -8.62 -29.74 -9.57
N SER A 264 -9.02 -28.56 -9.07
CA SER A 264 -9.16 -27.35 -9.89
C SER A 264 -7.82 -26.87 -10.45
N LYS A 265 -7.65 -26.98 -11.77
CA LYS A 265 -6.44 -26.51 -12.47
C LYS A 265 -6.19 -25.02 -12.28
N GLU A 266 -7.26 -24.21 -12.22
CA GLU A 266 -7.18 -22.77 -12.02
C GLU A 266 -6.60 -22.43 -10.63
N ASN A 267 -7.11 -23.07 -9.57
CA ASN A 267 -6.63 -22.87 -8.21
C ASN A 267 -5.18 -23.31 -8.06
N ILE A 268 -4.80 -24.46 -8.61
CA ILE A 268 -3.41 -24.95 -8.61
C ILE A 268 -2.49 -23.96 -9.34
N SER A 269 -2.91 -23.44 -10.48
CA SER A 269 -2.15 -22.46 -11.26
C SER A 269 -1.97 -21.16 -10.49
N PHE A 270 -3.02 -20.66 -9.85
CA PHE A 270 -2.95 -19.49 -8.99
C PHE A 270 -1.93 -19.70 -7.85
N VAL A 271 -2.05 -20.80 -7.11
CA VAL A 271 -1.14 -21.09 -5.99
C VAL A 271 0.31 -21.16 -6.49
N LYS A 272 0.60 -21.91 -7.56
CA LYS A 272 1.95 -22.01 -8.12
C LYS A 272 2.52 -20.65 -8.54
N LYS A 273 1.74 -19.79 -9.18
CA LYS A 273 2.17 -18.47 -9.62
C LYS A 273 2.40 -17.48 -8.47
N SER A 274 1.69 -17.68 -7.36
CA SER A 274 1.75 -16.80 -6.18
C SER A 274 2.84 -17.20 -5.18
N LEU A 275 3.43 -18.39 -5.32
CA LEU A 275 4.55 -18.82 -4.49
C LEU A 275 5.87 -18.17 -4.92
N ALA A 276 6.72 -17.88 -3.95
CA ALA A 276 8.05 -17.33 -4.19
C ALA A 276 8.96 -18.34 -4.94
N LYS A 277 9.93 -17.84 -5.68
CA LYS A 277 10.80 -18.66 -6.57
C LYS A 277 11.61 -19.76 -5.86
N ASN A 278 11.92 -19.58 -4.58
CA ASN A 278 12.66 -20.55 -3.76
C ASN A 278 11.75 -21.48 -2.96
N VAL A 279 10.45 -21.43 -3.18
CA VAL A 279 9.47 -22.42 -2.68
C VAL A 279 9.25 -23.47 -3.75
N ASN A 280 9.48 -24.75 -3.39
CA ASN A 280 9.28 -25.90 -4.26
C ASN A 280 8.00 -26.64 -3.83
N PRO A 281 6.84 -26.41 -4.47
CA PRO A 281 5.61 -27.06 -4.06
C PRO A 281 5.49 -28.48 -4.60
N LYS A 282 5.11 -29.40 -3.71
CA LYS A 282 4.65 -30.76 -4.03
C LYS A 282 3.19 -30.89 -3.60
N PHE A 283 2.27 -31.05 -4.55
CA PHE A 283 0.86 -31.13 -4.26
C PHE A 283 0.33 -32.55 -4.34
N LEU A 284 -0.34 -32.98 -3.28
CA LEU A 284 -1.18 -34.16 -3.23
C LEU A 284 -2.59 -33.76 -3.66
N LEU A 285 -3.14 -34.42 -4.64
CA LEU A 285 -4.48 -34.14 -5.16
C LEU A 285 -5.54 -34.91 -4.38
N LYS A 286 -6.41 -34.20 -3.68
CA LYS A 286 -7.59 -34.79 -3.06
C LYS A 286 -8.71 -34.89 -4.11
N LYS A 287 -9.07 -36.13 -4.49
CA LYS A 287 -10.14 -36.42 -5.45
C LYS A 287 -11.48 -35.88 -4.92
N ASN A 288 -12.34 -35.42 -5.82
CA ASN A 288 -13.70 -34.89 -5.52
C ASN A 288 -13.74 -33.83 -4.40
N SER A 289 -12.67 -33.07 -4.26
CA SER A 289 -12.54 -32.03 -3.26
C SER A 289 -12.10 -30.71 -3.88
N PRO A 290 -12.65 -29.56 -3.45
CA PRO A 290 -12.10 -28.27 -3.80
C PRO A 290 -10.78 -28.03 -3.06
N THR A 291 -9.86 -27.23 -3.62
CA THR A 291 -8.87 -26.56 -2.78
C THR A 291 -9.62 -25.66 -1.81
N ILE A 292 -9.20 -25.63 -0.55
CA ILE A 292 -9.89 -24.83 0.47
C ILE A 292 -9.94 -23.38 0.00
N LEU A 293 -11.16 -22.86 -0.18
CA LEU A 293 -11.42 -21.49 -0.61
C LEU A 293 -12.28 -20.79 0.44
N LYS A 294 -11.71 -19.74 1.04
CA LYS A 294 -12.40 -18.91 2.04
C LYS A 294 -12.75 -17.56 1.43
N LYS A 295 -14.01 -17.42 1.00
CA LYS A 295 -14.54 -16.15 0.49
C LYS A 295 -14.98 -15.26 1.65
N ARG A 296 -14.58 -13.98 1.61
CA ARG A 296 -15.00 -12.96 2.57
C ARG A 296 -15.53 -11.75 1.85
N PHE A 297 -16.77 -11.41 2.12
CA PHE A 297 -17.42 -10.23 1.56
C PHE A 297 -17.18 -9.05 2.49
N ILE A 298 -16.66 -7.96 1.93
CA ILE A 298 -16.21 -6.78 2.67
C ILE A 298 -16.90 -5.54 2.12
N ASP A 299 -17.51 -4.77 3.01
CA ASP A 299 -18.05 -3.47 2.67
C ASP A 299 -16.93 -2.44 2.42
N ASN A 300 -16.99 -1.75 1.26
CA ASN A 300 -15.96 -0.81 0.86
C ASN A 300 -15.88 0.43 1.75
N VAL A 301 -16.99 0.83 2.36
CA VAL A 301 -17.07 2.04 3.19
C VAL A 301 -16.56 1.74 4.61
N THR A 302 -17.19 0.79 5.27
CA THR A 302 -16.87 0.48 6.68
C THR A 302 -15.67 -0.45 6.85
N LYS A 303 -15.25 -1.13 5.78
CA LYS A 303 -14.22 -2.19 5.79
C LYS A 303 -14.58 -3.40 6.66
N HIS A 304 -15.83 -3.52 7.09
CA HIS A 304 -16.29 -4.66 7.87
C HIS A 304 -16.52 -5.89 6.98
N LYS A 305 -16.24 -7.05 7.56
CA LYS A 305 -16.59 -8.34 6.95
C LYS A 305 -18.07 -8.58 7.16
N LEU A 306 -18.83 -8.71 6.07
CA LEU A 306 -20.27 -8.92 6.08
C LEU A 306 -20.63 -10.39 6.16
N LEU A 307 -19.91 -11.24 5.42
CA LEU A 307 -20.18 -12.66 5.28
C LEU A 307 -18.91 -13.42 4.95
N GLY A 308 -18.78 -14.65 5.45
CA GLY A 308 -17.79 -15.63 5.04
C GLY A 308 -18.45 -16.85 4.41
N VAL A 309 -17.99 -17.27 3.24
CA VAL A 309 -18.45 -18.50 2.57
C VAL A 309 -17.22 -19.38 2.29
N TYR A 310 -17.21 -20.60 2.86
CA TYR A 310 -16.08 -21.50 2.78
C TYR A 310 -16.43 -22.72 1.93
N SER A 311 -15.60 -23.00 0.92
CA SER A 311 -15.64 -24.21 0.14
C SER A 311 -14.49 -25.11 0.60
N MET A 312 -14.80 -26.20 1.30
CA MET A 312 -13.82 -27.12 1.87
C MET A 312 -14.44 -28.52 1.99
N ASN A 313 -13.60 -29.53 2.10
CA ASN A 313 -14.00 -30.91 2.33
C ASN A 313 -13.15 -31.46 3.49
N ASP A 314 -13.78 -31.64 4.65
CA ASP A 314 -13.16 -32.09 5.91
C ASP A 314 -12.98 -33.63 5.99
N ALA A 315 -13.39 -34.39 4.95
CA ALA A 315 -13.15 -35.83 4.92
C ALA A 315 -11.64 -36.13 4.97
N LYS A 316 -11.28 -37.24 5.56
CA LYS A 316 -9.90 -37.74 5.57
C LYS A 316 -9.39 -37.92 4.14
N LEU A 317 -8.07 -37.94 3.98
CA LEU A 317 -7.44 -38.36 2.74
C LEU A 317 -7.68 -39.86 2.56
N ASP A 318 -7.91 -40.28 1.31
CA ASP A 318 -7.99 -41.69 0.99
C ASP A 318 -6.59 -42.33 1.17
N ASP A 319 -6.55 -43.64 1.44
CA ASP A 319 -5.30 -44.39 1.72
C ASP A 319 -4.46 -44.62 0.43
N ASP A 320 -4.86 -44.09 -0.73
CA ASP A 320 -4.14 -44.18 -2.03
C ASP A 320 -3.05 -43.02 -2.15
#